data_1960f2af501076404f95e5d86ef2a136
#
_entry.id   1960f2af501076404f95e5d86ef2a136
#
_cell.length_a   1.000
_cell.length_b   1.000
_cell.length_c   1.000
_cell.angle_alpha   90.00
_cell.angle_beta   90.00
_cell.angle_gamma   90.00
#
_symmetry.space_group_name_H-M   'P 1'
#
loop_
_entity.id
_entity.type
_entity.pdbx_description
1 polymer ?
#
loop_
_entity_poly.entity_id
_entity_poly.type
_entity_poly.pdbx_seq_one_letter_code
_entity_poly.pdbx_strand_id
1 'polypeptide(L)'
;MKFRFLGTGTSVGVPQIGCTCPTCTSSDPRDRRRRCGAYVTAGRVSFLIDTPPEMREACLEYGISKVDAIVLTHAHMDHVSGFDDVRRFNTINGKVPMRCFAMTETVEAMHRIFPYITDKPNEQGLFRPMINFVEDDRFSIGGVQVERVRVEHGFPCCGYRLDESATGATLGYVSDCHELSDEAVAALKGVDVMVMNCLREREHPTHLNWAAARAYLERIAPRRTYLIHMCHDLSHRQWLERLPSGVEPAYDGLEVEV
;
A
#
# COMPACT_ATOMS: atom_id res chain seq x y z
N MET A 1 11.85 -10.81 -5.29
CA MET A 1 11.17 -9.88 -4.33
C MET A 1 9.91 -10.55 -3.82
N LYS A 2 9.59 -10.40 -2.50
CA LYS A 2 8.31 -10.86 -1.95
C LYS A 2 7.46 -9.67 -1.54
N PHE A 3 6.19 -9.74 -1.83
CA PHE A 3 5.21 -8.72 -1.51
C PHE A 3 4.09 -9.34 -0.67
N ARG A 4 3.86 -8.83 0.54
CA ARG A 4 2.79 -9.28 1.43
C ARG A 4 1.76 -8.19 1.63
N PHE A 5 0.50 -8.53 1.43
CA PHE A 5 -0.63 -7.66 1.70
C PHE A 5 -0.92 -7.64 3.20
N LEU A 6 -0.78 -6.47 3.84
CA LEU A 6 -1.13 -6.27 5.26
C LEU A 6 -2.60 -5.94 5.43
N GLY A 7 -3.17 -5.31 4.42
CA GLY A 7 -4.58 -5.00 4.30
C GLY A 7 -4.97 -4.77 2.84
N THR A 8 -6.20 -5.11 2.49
CA THR A 8 -6.71 -5.11 1.11
C THR A 8 -8.06 -4.42 0.96
N GLY A 9 -8.57 -3.85 2.03
CA GLY A 9 -9.87 -3.19 2.09
C GLY A 9 -9.81 -1.69 1.89
N THR A 10 -10.98 -1.13 1.63
CA THR A 10 -11.24 0.31 1.51
C THR A 10 -11.04 1.04 2.85
N SER A 11 -11.15 2.37 2.84
CA SER A 11 -10.91 3.27 3.97
C SER A 11 -11.67 2.94 5.27
N VAL A 12 -12.80 2.27 5.19
CA VAL A 12 -13.59 1.84 6.35
C VAL A 12 -13.33 0.37 6.75
N GLY A 13 -12.53 -0.36 5.97
CA GLY A 13 -12.30 -1.80 6.14
C GLY A 13 -13.53 -2.66 5.84
N VAL A 14 -13.37 -3.98 5.93
CA VAL A 14 -14.45 -4.96 5.85
C VAL A 14 -14.24 -5.97 6.98
N PRO A 15 -15.25 -6.24 7.84
CA PRO A 15 -16.60 -5.69 7.88
C PRO A 15 -16.65 -4.20 8.24
N GLN A 16 -17.66 -3.50 7.75
CA GLN A 16 -17.95 -2.12 8.15
C GLN A 16 -18.72 -2.10 9.46
N ILE A 17 -18.49 -1.10 10.29
CA ILE A 17 -19.20 -0.90 11.56
C ILE A 17 -20.71 -0.82 11.30
N GLY A 18 -21.47 -1.69 11.97
CA GLY A 18 -22.93 -1.75 11.88
C GLY A 18 -23.49 -2.39 10.60
N CYS A 19 -22.66 -2.86 9.69
CA CYS A 19 -23.12 -3.51 8.46
C CYS A 19 -23.41 -5.00 8.66
N THR A 20 -24.58 -5.44 8.19
CA THR A 20 -25.05 -6.82 8.28
C THR A 20 -25.18 -7.51 6.92
N CYS A 21 -24.56 -6.95 5.88
CA CYS A 21 -24.59 -7.56 4.55
C CYS A 21 -23.85 -8.91 4.51
N PRO A 22 -24.10 -9.75 3.50
CA PRO A 22 -23.48 -11.09 3.39
C PRO A 22 -21.95 -11.07 3.47
N THR A 23 -21.27 -10.09 2.89
CA THR A 23 -19.81 -9.97 2.93
C THR A 23 -19.31 -9.60 4.34
N CYS A 24 -19.96 -8.62 5.01
CA CYS A 24 -19.58 -8.19 6.35
C CYS A 24 -19.85 -9.25 7.44
N THR A 25 -20.78 -10.17 7.20
CA THR A 25 -21.11 -11.28 8.11
C THR A 25 -20.54 -12.63 7.65
N SER A 26 -19.72 -12.63 6.60
CA SER A 26 -19.10 -13.83 6.05
C SER A 26 -18.17 -14.50 7.07
N SER A 27 -18.16 -15.84 7.06
CA SER A 27 -17.19 -16.66 7.79
C SER A 27 -15.89 -16.91 7.03
N ASP A 28 -15.82 -16.53 5.74
CA ASP A 28 -14.58 -16.64 4.97
C ASP A 28 -13.59 -15.57 5.48
N PRO A 29 -12.40 -15.95 5.99
CA PRO A 29 -11.42 -14.98 6.49
C PRO A 29 -10.94 -14.01 5.42
N ARG A 30 -11.03 -14.36 4.13
CA ARG A 30 -10.64 -13.48 3.02
C ARG A 30 -11.62 -12.33 2.77
N ASP A 31 -12.81 -12.37 3.37
CA ASP A 31 -13.77 -11.27 3.40
C ASP A 31 -13.51 -10.29 4.54
N ARG A 32 -12.54 -10.58 5.42
CA ARG A 32 -12.04 -9.63 6.42
C ARG A 32 -10.87 -8.89 5.82
N ARG A 33 -11.02 -7.56 5.66
CA ARG A 33 -10.07 -6.70 4.95
C ARG A 33 -9.73 -5.49 5.82
N ARG A 34 -8.50 -5.44 6.31
CA ARG A 34 -7.89 -4.25 6.91
C ARG A 34 -7.72 -3.17 5.84
N ARG A 35 -7.49 -1.92 6.25
CA ARG A 35 -7.13 -0.83 5.34
C ARG A 35 -5.83 -1.14 4.62
N CYS A 36 -5.69 -0.59 3.41
CA CYS A 36 -4.58 -0.92 2.54
C CYS A 36 -3.21 -0.64 3.16
N GLY A 37 -2.32 -1.60 3.02
CA GLY A 37 -0.92 -1.52 3.38
C GLY A 37 -0.19 -2.76 2.93
N ALA A 38 1.12 -2.66 2.73
CA ALA A 38 1.92 -3.78 2.28
C ALA A 38 3.29 -3.83 2.95
N TYR A 39 3.88 -5.02 2.95
CA TYR A 39 5.24 -5.28 3.39
C TYR A 39 6.03 -5.93 2.26
N VAL A 40 7.15 -5.32 1.90
CA VAL A 40 8.01 -5.77 0.81
C VAL A 40 9.34 -6.25 1.39
N THR A 41 9.82 -7.40 0.91
CA THR A 41 11.16 -7.91 1.22
C THR A 41 11.93 -8.22 -0.05
N ALA A 42 13.19 -7.79 -0.11
CA ALA A 42 14.10 -8.08 -1.22
C ALA A 42 15.52 -8.27 -0.68
N GLY A 43 16.03 -9.48 -0.79
CA GLY A 43 17.31 -9.84 -0.19
C GLY A 43 17.35 -9.60 1.32
N ARG A 44 18.14 -8.61 1.77
CA ARG A 44 18.28 -8.27 3.20
C ARG A 44 17.48 -7.06 3.65
N VAL A 45 16.79 -6.40 2.73
CA VAL A 45 16.02 -5.20 3.03
C VAL A 45 14.53 -5.48 3.08
N SER A 46 13.83 -4.68 3.88
CA SER A 46 12.39 -4.74 4.00
C SER A 46 11.81 -3.34 4.24
N PHE A 47 10.63 -3.09 3.70
CA PHE A 47 9.97 -1.80 3.88
C PHE A 47 8.44 -1.94 3.85
N LEU A 48 7.78 -0.97 4.45
CA LEU A 48 6.32 -0.84 4.41
C LEU A 48 5.91 0.10 3.27
N ILE A 49 4.81 -0.23 2.61
CA ILE A 49 4.04 0.72 1.81
C ILE A 49 2.78 1.03 2.61
N ASP A 50 2.67 2.28 3.02
CA ASP A 50 1.68 2.82 3.94
C ASP A 50 1.72 2.21 5.37
N THR A 51 1.11 2.92 6.29
CA THR A 51 1.02 2.57 7.71
C THR A 51 -0.42 2.73 8.20
N PRO A 52 -1.35 1.86 7.73
CA PRO A 52 -2.75 1.93 8.11
C PRO A 52 -2.97 1.72 9.62
N PRO A 53 -4.18 2.00 10.14
CA PRO A 53 -4.49 1.84 11.56
C PRO A 53 -4.14 0.45 12.11
N GLU A 54 -4.32 -0.60 11.32
CA GLU A 54 -4.07 -1.98 11.69
C GLU A 54 -2.62 -2.44 11.42
N MET A 55 -1.72 -1.56 11.01
CA MET A 55 -0.32 -1.91 10.71
C MET A 55 0.35 -2.66 11.87
N ARG A 56 0.16 -2.19 13.12
CA ARG A 56 0.72 -2.85 14.30
C ARG A 56 0.19 -4.28 14.45
N GLU A 57 -1.12 -4.49 14.32
CA GLU A 57 -1.73 -5.82 14.44
C GLU A 57 -1.24 -6.76 13.33
N ALA A 58 -1.19 -6.27 12.10
CA ALA A 58 -0.66 -7.04 10.97
C ALA A 58 0.81 -7.42 11.17
N CYS A 59 1.65 -6.49 11.67
CA CYS A 59 3.04 -6.80 11.97
C CYS A 59 3.20 -7.88 13.04
N LEU A 60 2.36 -7.87 14.08
CA LEU A 60 2.36 -8.90 15.13
C LEU A 60 1.89 -10.25 14.59
N GLU A 61 0.82 -10.27 13.82
CA GLU A 61 0.24 -11.48 13.23
C GLU A 61 1.21 -12.17 12.27
N TYR A 62 1.89 -11.39 11.43
CA TYR A 62 2.82 -11.94 10.41
C TYR A 62 4.28 -11.99 10.86
N GLY A 63 4.57 -11.70 12.14
CA GLY A 63 5.92 -11.76 12.71
C GLY A 63 6.89 -10.74 12.12
N ILE A 64 6.39 -9.59 11.64
CA ILE A 64 7.22 -8.53 11.07
C ILE A 64 7.90 -7.75 12.18
N SER A 65 9.20 -7.92 12.32
CA SER A 65 10.03 -7.23 13.32
C SER A 65 11.11 -6.35 12.69
N LYS A 66 11.29 -6.41 11.38
CA LYS A 66 12.29 -5.62 10.65
C LYS A 66 11.62 -4.76 9.59
N VAL A 67 11.89 -3.46 9.63
CA VAL A 67 11.48 -2.48 8.61
C VAL A 67 12.64 -1.49 8.46
N ASP A 68 13.21 -1.40 7.28
CA ASP A 68 14.36 -0.55 6.97
C ASP A 68 13.94 0.82 6.42
N ALA A 69 12.73 0.92 5.86
CA ALA A 69 12.18 2.15 5.31
C ALA A 69 10.65 2.11 5.25
N ILE A 70 10.04 3.26 5.02
CA ILE A 70 8.61 3.44 4.75
C ILE A 70 8.44 4.18 3.45
N VAL A 71 7.41 3.82 2.69
CA VAL A 71 7.01 4.48 1.46
C VAL A 71 5.52 4.84 1.61
N LEU A 72 5.17 6.12 1.51
CA LEU A 72 3.78 6.57 1.67
C LEU A 72 3.18 6.96 0.32
N THR A 73 1.99 6.47 0.05
CA THR A 73 1.22 6.82 -1.15
C THR A 73 0.60 8.20 -1.05
N HIS A 74 -0.06 8.49 0.06
CA HIS A 74 -0.70 9.77 0.37
C HIS A 74 -1.05 9.88 1.87
N ALA A 75 -1.64 10.99 2.31
CA ALA A 75 -1.86 11.27 3.73
C ALA A 75 -3.31 11.08 4.21
N HIS A 76 -4.13 10.26 3.55
CA HIS A 76 -5.41 9.87 4.12
C HIS A 76 -5.22 8.99 5.36
N MET A 77 -6.13 9.08 6.33
CA MET A 77 -5.98 8.45 7.64
C MET A 77 -5.93 6.93 7.58
N ASP A 78 -6.60 6.32 6.64
CA ASP A 78 -6.54 4.88 6.39
C ASP A 78 -5.18 4.39 5.86
N HIS A 79 -4.31 5.31 5.43
CA HIS A 79 -2.93 5.02 4.99
C HIS A 79 -1.85 5.44 5.98
N VAL A 80 -2.14 6.39 6.90
CA VAL A 80 -1.08 6.94 7.75
C VAL A 80 -1.37 6.90 9.25
N SER A 81 -2.59 6.59 9.72
CA SER A 81 -2.91 6.73 11.15
C SER A 81 -2.19 5.77 12.08
N GLY A 82 -1.61 4.68 11.59
CA GLY A 82 -0.73 3.78 12.33
C GLY A 82 0.74 4.21 12.39
N PHE A 83 1.08 5.38 11.83
CA PHE A 83 2.47 5.84 11.70
C PHE A 83 3.20 6.01 13.05
N ASP A 84 2.50 6.31 14.13
CA ASP A 84 3.11 6.44 15.44
C ASP A 84 3.80 5.15 15.95
N ASP A 85 3.32 3.98 15.56
CA ASP A 85 3.90 2.70 15.93
C ASP A 85 5.27 2.42 15.27
N VAL A 86 5.64 3.21 14.25
CA VAL A 86 6.96 3.14 13.59
C VAL A 86 8.12 3.36 14.57
N ARG A 87 7.90 4.11 15.67
CA ARG A 87 8.86 4.29 16.75
C ARG A 87 9.42 2.97 17.30
N ARG A 88 8.64 1.88 17.21
CA ARG A 88 9.14 0.57 17.65
C ARG A 88 10.23 0.05 16.74
N PHE A 89 10.10 0.24 15.42
CA PHE A 89 11.14 -0.14 14.46
C PHE A 89 12.40 0.71 14.62
N ASN A 90 12.29 2.03 14.93
CA ASN A 90 13.46 2.83 15.29
C ASN A 90 14.22 2.22 16.48
N THR A 91 13.49 1.76 17.51
CA THR A 91 14.11 1.14 18.68
C THR A 91 14.83 -0.17 18.35
N ILE A 92 14.21 -1.03 17.55
CA ILE A 92 14.78 -2.32 17.10
C ILE A 92 16.02 -2.07 16.25
N ASN A 93 15.99 -1.06 15.38
CA ASN A 93 17.08 -0.70 14.48
C ASN A 93 18.20 0.13 15.15
N GLY A 94 18.29 0.16 16.48
CA GLY A 94 19.37 0.85 17.19
C GLY A 94 19.11 2.33 17.46
N LYS A 95 17.86 2.77 17.47
CA LYS A 95 17.43 4.16 17.72
C LYS A 95 17.93 5.15 16.66
N VAL A 96 17.97 4.73 15.41
CA VAL A 96 18.32 5.59 14.28
C VAL A 96 17.06 6.09 13.57
N PRO A 97 17.09 7.30 12.97
CA PRO A 97 16.01 7.77 12.11
C PRO A 97 15.77 6.83 10.95
N MET A 98 14.51 6.54 10.65
CA MET A 98 14.08 5.74 9.52
C MET A 98 13.79 6.64 8.32
N ARG A 99 14.20 6.26 7.13
CA ARG A 99 13.81 6.96 5.90
C ARG A 99 12.35 6.68 5.60
N CYS A 100 11.62 7.77 5.29
CA CYS A 100 10.23 7.72 4.84
C CYS A 100 10.13 8.48 3.51
N PHE A 101 9.83 7.77 2.45
CA PHE A 101 9.72 8.32 1.10
C PHE A 101 8.27 8.73 0.84
N ALA A 102 8.06 9.99 0.53
CA ALA A 102 6.72 10.54 0.29
C ALA A 102 6.79 11.76 -0.63
N MET A 103 5.66 12.13 -1.23
CA MET A 103 5.55 13.42 -1.95
C MET A 103 5.64 14.60 -0.98
N THR A 104 6.07 15.76 -1.46
CA THR A 104 6.13 17.00 -0.67
C THR A 104 4.80 17.30 0.02
N GLU A 105 3.70 17.20 -0.69
CA GLU A 105 2.35 17.45 -0.18
C GLU A 105 1.98 16.44 0.95
N THR A 106 2.44 15.20 0.82
CA THR A 106 2.26 14.17 1.86
C THR A 106 3.12 14.49 3.09
N VAL A 107 4.39 14.88 2.91
CA VAL A 107 5.29 15.26 4.01
C VAL A 107 4.72 16.45 4.79
N GLU A 108 4.24 17.49 4.09
CA GLU A 108 3.58 18.61 4.73
C GLU A 108 2.34 18.21 5.54
N ALA A 109 1.53 17.28 5.01
CA ALA A 109 0.38 16.74 5.73
C ALA A 109 0.82 15.92 6.95
N MET A 110 1.85 15.08 6.85
CA MET A 110 2.40 14.29 7.95
C MET A 110 2.89 15.19 9.10
N HIS A 111 3.56 16.30 8.80
CA HIS A 111 3.98 17.26 9.84
C HIS A 111 2.79 17.94 10.54
N ARG A 112 1.66 18.13 9.86
CA ARG A 112 0.43 18.66 10.49
C ARG A 112 -0.29 17.61 11.33
N ILE A 113 -0.36 16.36 10.86
CA ILE A 113 -1.02 15.25 11.56
C ILE A 113 -0.20 14.81 12.78
N PHE A 114 1.12 14.71 12.62
CA PHE A 114 2.06 14.22 13.64
C PHE A 114 3.15 15.26 13.93
N PRO A 115 2.84 16.38 14.60
CA PRO A 115 3.78 17.50 14.78
C PRO A 115 4.99 17.16 15.67
N TYR A 116 4.97 16.01 16.35
CA TYR A 116 6.06 15.52 17.19
C TYR A 116 7.06 14.62 16.43
N ILE A 117 6.78 14.26 15.17
CA ILE A 117 7.70 13.49 14.33
C ILE A 117 8.81 14.41 13.81
N THR A 118 10.05 13.96 13.94
CA THR A 118 11.22 14.75 13.56
C THR A 118 12.44 13.84 13.36
N ASP A 119 13.38 14.30 12.54
CA ASP A 119 14.71 13.74 12.36
C ASP A 119 15.70 14.12 13.45
N LYS A 120 15.37 15.13 14.28
CA LYS A 120 16.26 15.65 15.32
C LYS A 120 16.57 14.60 16.39
N PRO A 121 17.80 14.58 16.92
CA PRO A 121 18.16 13.72 18.03
C PRO A 121 17.16 13.86 19.20
N ASN A 122 16.86 12.74 19.82
CA ASN A 122 15.92 12.68 20.93
C ASN A 122 16.65 12.92 22.27
N GLU A 123 17.12 14.16 22.48
CA GLU A 123 17.90 14.57 23.66
C GLU A 123 17.11 14.39 24.97
N GLN A 124 15.79 14.42 24.91
CA GLN A 124 14.91 14.27 26.08
C GLN A 124 14.53 12.82 26.37
N GLY A 125 14.98 11.86 25.56
CA GLY A 125 14.64 10.44 25.72
C GLY A 125 13.15 10.10 25.46
N LEU A 126 12.42 10.97 24.76
CA LEU A 126 11.01 10.75 24.43
C LEU A 126 10.86 9.56 23.48
N PHE A 127 9.86 8.71 23.73
CA PHE A 127 9.54 7.59 22.86
C PHE A 127 8.61 8.05 21.72
N ARG A 128 9.20 8.48 20.61
CA ARG A 128 8.52 9.01 19.44
C ARG A 128 9.13 8.47 18.14
N PRO A 129 8.42 8.48 17.01
CA PRO A 129 9.00 8.19 15.71
C PRO A 129 10.15 9.16 15.38
N MET A 130 11.25 8.61 14.93
CA MET A 130 12.38 9.36 14.37
C MET A 130 12.44 9.10 12.88
N ILE A 131 12.06 10.10 12.08
CA ILE A 131 11.86 9.96 10.64
C ILE A 131 12.69 10.99 9.90
N ASN A 132 13.35 10.52 8.85
CA ASN A 132 13.96 11.35 7.82
C ASN A 132 13.10 11.24 6.56
N PHE A 133 12.32 12.26 6.25
CA PHE A 133 11.51 12.32 5.04
C PHE A 133 12.40 12.57 3.82
N VAL A 134 12.11 11.82 2.74
CA VAL A 134 12.79 11.91 1.44
C VAL A 134 11.74 12.10 0.35
N GLU A 135 11.90 13.15 -0.43
CA GLU A 135 10.87 13.62 -1.38
C GLU A 135 11.20 13.28 -2.84
N ASP A 136 12.27 12.51 -3.07
CA ASP A 136 12.71 12.12 -4.40
C ASP A 136 11.64 11.27 -5.13
N ASP A 137 11.41 11.53 -6.42
CA ASP A 137 10.50 10.74 -7.27
C ASP A 137 11.10 9.38 -7.65
N ARG A 138 12.43 9.28 -7.67
CA ARG A 138 13.17 8.04 -7.91
C ARG A 138 14.20 7.83 -6.82
N PHE A 139 14.15 6.68 -6.18
CA PHE A 139 15.05 6.35 -5.07
C PHE A 139 15.32 4.83 -5.02
N SER A 140 16.20 4.42 -4.13
CA SER A 140 16.48 3.01 -3.90
C SER A 140 16.38 2.63 -2.44
N ILE A 141 15.85 1.43 -2.19
CA ILE A 141 15.84 0.78 -0.89
C ILE A 141 16.57 -0.55 -1.05
N GLY A 142 17.87 -0.57 -0.66
CA GLY A 142 18.74 -1.69 -0.96
C GLY A 142 18.83 -1.95 -2.46
N GLY A 143 18.52 -3.18 -2.89
CA GLY A 143 18.54 -3.58 -4.31
C GLY A 143 17.25 -3.31 -5.08
N VAL A 144 16.27 -2.62 -4.49
CA VAL A 144 15.01 -2.26 -5.14
C VAL A 144 15.05 -0.80 -5.60
N GLN A 145 14.93 -0.58 -6.89
CA GLN A 145 14.71 0.75 -7.46
C GLN A 145 13.22 1.05 -7.37
N VAL A 146 12.87 2.24 -6.91
CA VAL A 146 11.48 2.68 -6.74
C VAL A 146 11.27 3.95 -7.53
N GLU A 147 10.24 3.95 -8.38
CA GLU A 147 9.77 5.11 -9.11
C GLU A 147 8.38 5.47 -8.64
N ARG A 148 8.17 6.73 -8.26
CA ARG A 148 6.85 7.27 -7.90
C ARG A 148 6.04 7.52 -9.17
N VAL A 149 4.78 7.08 -9.15
CA VAL A 149 3.83 7.24 -10.24
C VAL A 149 2.67 8.08 -9.72
N ARG A 150 2.58 9.35 -10.13
CA ARG A 150 1.45 10.22 -9.73
C ARG A 150 0.14 9.70 -10.30
N VAL A 151 -0.92 9.74 -9.50
CA VAL A 151 -2.27 9.29 -9.86
C VAL A 151 -3.31 10.33 -9.42
N GLU A 152 -4.47 10.33 -10.07
CA GLU A 152 -5.59 11.19 -9.69
C GLU A 152 -6.48 10.48 -8.67
N HIS A 153 -6.73 11.16 -7.53
CA HIS A 153 -7.56 10.61 -6.43
C HIS A 153 -8.42 11.69 -5.75
N GLY A 154 -8.40 12.93 -6.27
CA GLY A 154 -9.03 14.09 -5.62
C GLY A 154 -8.23 14.66 -4.45
N PHE A 155 -7.11 14.04 -4.11
CA PHE A 155 -6.11 14.45 -3.13
C PHE A 155 -4.73 14.05 -3.67
N PRO A 156 -3.62 14.79 -3.35
CA PRO A 156 -2.30 14.42 -3.81
C PRO A 156 -1.96 12.97 -3.45
N CYS A 157 -1.82 12.12 -4.46
CA CYS A 157 -1.66 10.68 -4.32
C CYS A 157 -0.68 10.13 -5.36
N CYS A 158 0.00 9.05 -5.01
CA CYS A 158 0.86 8.32 -5.93
C CYS A 158 0.78 6.82 -5.72
N GLY A 159 1.04 6.08 -6.79
CA GLY A 159 1.47 4.71 -6.76
C GLY A 159 2.98 4.60 -6.90
N TYR A 160 3.47 3.37 -7.05
CA TYR A 160 4.89 3.08 -7.17
C TYR A 160 5.14 1.97 -8.19
N ARG A 161 6.25 2.10 -8.93
CA ARG A 161 6.88 1.00 -9.63
C ARG A 161 8.12 0.57 -8.84
N LEU A 162 8.27 -0.73 -8.62
CA LEU A 162 9.40 -1.35 -7.93
C LEU A 162 10.12 -2.29 -8.89
N ASP A 163 11.42 -2.10 -9.06
CA ASP A 163 12.26 -2.94 -9.91
C ASP A 163 13.40 -3.55 -9.05
N GLU A 164 13.39 -4.89 -8.85
CA GLU A 164 14.45 -5.57 -8.12
C GLU A 164 15.64 -5.83 -9.01
N SER A 165 16.78 -5.21 -8.71
CA SER A 165 17.99 -5.28 -9.55
C SER A 165 18.59 -6.69 -9.65
N ALA A 166 18.40 -7.53 -8.63
CA ALA A 166 19.00 -8.87 -8.58
C ALA A 166 18.30 -9.89 -9.48
N THR A 167 16.98 -9.80 -9.61
CA THR A 167 16.16 -10.78 -10.35
C THR A 167 15.57 -10.19 -11.63
N GLY A 168 15.50 -8.87 -11.73
CA GLY A 168 14.75 -8.16 -12.76
C GLY A 168 13.24 -8.16 -12.54
N ALA A 169 12.78 -8.67 -11.39
CA ALA A 169 11.36 -8.71 -11.06
C ALA A 169 10.78 -7.29 -10.89
N THR A 170 9.57 -7.07 -11.41
CA THR A 170 8.93 -5.75 -11.46
C THR A 170 7.53 -5.78 -10.87
N LEU A 171 7.19 -4.79 -10.03
CA LEU A 171 5.87 -4.66 -9.42
C LEU A 171 5.35 -3.23 -9.56
N GLY A 172 4.08 -3.09 -9.97
CA GLY A 172 3.31 -1.85 -9.89
C GLY A 172 2.37 -1.89 -8.70
N TYR A 173 2.29 -0.80 -7.92
CA TYR A 173 1.39 -0.66 -6.78
C TYR A 173 0.59 0.64 -6.89
N VAL A 174 -0.73 0.54 -6.95
CA VAL A 174 -1.66 1.66 -6.98
C VAL A 174 -2.83 1.33 -6.04
N SER A 175 -2.81 1.87 -4.82
CA SER A 175 -3.85 1.61 -3.81
C SER A 175 -5.10 2.44 -4.01
N ASP A 176 -4.93 3.71 -4.26
CA ASP A 176 -6.00 4.71 -4.37
C ASP A 176 -5.84 5.47 -5.69
N CYS A 177 -6.87 5.41 -6.50
CA CYS A 177 -6.81 6.00 -7.83
C CYS A 177 -8.21 6.14 -8.43
N HIS A 178 -8.48 7.28 -9.03
CA HIS A 178 -9.65 7.52 -9.89
C HIS A 178 -9.27 7.47 -11.37
N GLU A 179 -8.09 8.02 -11.71
CA GLU A 179 -7.60 8.10 -13.07
C GLU A 179 -6.07 7.96 -13.12
N LEU A 180 -5.58 7.28 -14.14
CA LEU A 180 -4.16 7.19 -14.50
C LEU A 180 -3.91 7.98 -15.78
N SER A 181 -2.93 8.88 -15.74
CA SER A 181 -2.46 9.57 -16.96
C SER A 181 -1.76 8.59 -17.92
N ASP A 182 -1.55 8.99 -19.15
CA ASP A 182 -0.81 8.18 -20.13
C ASP A 182 0.64 7.92 -19.68
N GLU A 183 1.26 8.89 -19.01
CA GLU A 183 2.60 8.75 -18.41
C GLU A 183 2.60 7.73 -17.27
N ALA A 184 1.57 7.75 -16.40
CA ALA A 184 1.42 6.76 -15.33
C ALA A 184 1.24 5.33 -15.88
N VAL A 185 0.42 5.17 -16.91
CA VAL A 185 0.25 3.88 -17.61
C VAL A 185 1.57 3.44 -18.25
N ALA A 186 2.31 4.34 -18.88
CA ALA A 186 3.59 4.03 -19.51
C ALA A 186 4.64 3.61 -18.46
N ALA A 187 4.69 4.29 -17.31
CA ALA A 187 5.59 3.94 -16.21
C ALA A 187 5.31 2.53 -15.64
N LEU A 188 4.03 2.12 -15.59
CA LEU A 188 3.61 0.81 -15.06
C LEU A 188 3.61 -0.30 -16.12
N LYS A 189 3.88 0.01 -17.39
CA LYS A 189 3.73 -0.94 -18.49
C LYS A 189 4.59 -2.18 -18.33
N GLY A 190 3.97 -3.35 -18.52
CA GLY A 190 4.64 -4.65 -18.61
C GLY A 190 5.23 -5.16 -17.30
N VAL A 191 4.79 -4.65 -16.13
CA VAL A 191 5.23 -5.18 -14.83
C VAL A 191 4.83 -6.65 -14.66
N ASP A 192 5.63 -7.43 -13.95
CA ASP A 192 5.33 -8.83 -13.67
C ASP A 192 4.09 -8.97 -12.78
N VAL A 193 3.98 -8.12 -11.77
CA VAL A 193 2.84 -8.09 -10.86
C VAL A 193 2.28 -6.67 -10.79
N MET A 194 0.97 -6.53 -10.97
CA MET A 194 0.26 -5.27 -10.72
C MET A 194 -0.66 -5.43 -9.52
N VAL A 195 -0.50 -4.58 -8.53
CA VAL A 195 -1.43 -4.39 -7.41
C VAL A 195 -2.25 -3.14 -7.71
N MET A 196 -3.56 -3.33 -7.93
CA MET A 196 -4.41 -2.30 -8.54
C MET A 196 -5.62 -1.97 -7.70
N ASN A 197 -5.88 -0.69 -7.53
CA ASN A 197 -7.14 -0.19 -6.96
C ASN A 197 -8.35 -0.74 -7.72
N CYS A 198 -9.31 -1.31 -6.99
CA CYS A 198 -10.61 -1.67 -7.53
C CYS A 198 -11.64 -1.69 -6.41
N LEU A 199 -12.33 -0.57 -6.18
CA LEU A 199 -13.24 -0.44 -5.05
C LEU A 199 -14.43 -1.39 -5.15
N ARG A 200 -15.08 -1.47 -6.34
CA ARG A 200 -16.32 -2.20 -6.60
C ARG A 200 -16.66 -2.22 -8.10
N GLU A 201 -17.80 -2.83 -8.47
CA GLU A 201 -18.28 -2.80 -9.86
C GLU A 201 -18.92 -1.44 -10.25
N ARG A 202 -19.64 -0.81 -9.32
CA ARG A 202 -20.30 0.50 -9.56
C ARG A 202 -19.28 1.63 -9.54
N GLU A 203 -19.53 2.67 -10.31
CA GLU A 203 -18.69 3.89 -10.33
C GLU A 203 -18.55 4.53 -8.95
N HIS A 204 -17.42 5.20 -8.76
CA HIS A 204 -17.09 5.99 -7.58
C HIS A 204 -16.33 7.25 -8.00
N PRO A 205 -16.56 8.42 -7.36
CA PRO A 205 -15.94 9.68 -7.78
C PRO A 205 -14.43 9.76 -7.58
N THR A 206 -13.84 8.94 -6.71
CA THR A 206 -12.42 9.01 -6.34
C THR A 206 -11.66 7.68 -6.44
N HIS A 207 -12.33 6.59 -6.82
CA HIS A 207 -11.72 5.27 -6.94
C HIS A 207 -12.13 4.57 -8.23
N LEU A 208 -11.26 3.71 -8.74
CA LEU A 208 -11.59 2.87 -9.89
C LEU A 208 -12.67 1.85 -9.53
N ASN A 209 -13.61 1.68 -10.45
CA ASN A 209 -14.47 0.52 -10.49
C ASN A 209 -13.82 -0.58 -11.35
N TRP A 210 -14.43 -1.78 -11.39
CA TRP A 210 -13.85 -2.88 -12.15
C TRP A 210 -13.72 -2.59 -13.66
N ALA A 211 -14.69 -1.92 -14.26
CA ALA A 211 -14.64 -1.59 -15.70
C ALA A 211 -13.46 -0.66 -16.04
N ALA A 212 -13.24 0.39 -15.22
CA ALA A 212 -12.13 1.32 -15.38
C ALA A 212 -10.78 0.65 -15.08
N ALA A 213 -10.69 -0.11 -13.97
CA ALA A 213 -9.47 -0.85 -13.63
C ALA A 213 -9.07 -1.81 -14.75
N ARG A 214 -10.03 -2.56 -15.30
CA ARG A 214 -9.79 -3.46 -16.42
C ARG A 214 -9.24 -2.74 -17.65
N ALA A 215 -9.80 -1.59 -18.03
CA ALA A 215 -9.33 -0.81 -19.17
C ALA A 215 -7.85 -0.36 -18.98
N TYR A 216 -7.45 0.02 -17.78
CA TYR A 216 -6.04 0.31 -17.49
C TYR A 216 -5.17 -0.94 -17.51
N LEU A 217 -5.63 -2.07 -16.97
CA LEU A 217 -4.89 -3.33 -17.00
C LEU A 217 -4.63 -3.83 -18.43
N GLU A 218 -5.57 -3.64 -19.35
CA GLU A 218 -5.39 -3.96 -20.78
C GLU A 218 -4.26 -3.10 -21.40
N ARG A 219 -4.09 -1.84 -20.98
CA ARG A 219 -3.03 -0.93 -21.45
C ARG A 219 -1.68 -1.19 -20.77
N ILE A 220 -1.68 -1.45 -19.46
CA ILE A 220 -0.48 -1.75 -18.66
C ILE A 220 0.07 -3.14 -19.07
N ALA A 221 -0.79 -4.09 -19.36
CA ALA A 221 -0.45 -5.46 -19.75
C ALA A 221 0.47 -6.19 -18.75
N PRO A 222 0.12 -6.27 -17.45
CA PRO A 222 0.90 -7.00 -16.47
C PRO A 222 0.78 -8.52 -16.67
N ARG A 223 1.72 -9.30 -16.13
CA ARG A 223 1.63 -10.77 -16.18
C ARG A 223 0.61 -11.32 -15.19
N ARG A 224 0.50 -10.72 -13.99
CA ARG A 224 -0.47 -11.07 -12.94
C ARG A 224 -1.00 -9.79 -12.29
N THR A 225 -2.24 -9.82 -11.84
CA THR A 225 -2.86 -8.68 -11.16
C THR A 225 -3.52 -9.11 -9.87
N TYR A 226 -3.36 -8.29 -8.82
CA TYR A 226 -4.08 -8.41 -7.57
C TYR A 226 -4.88 -7.13 -7.30
N LEU A 227 -6.20 -7.27 -7.12
CA LEU A 227 -7.08 -6.16 -6.81
C LEU A 227 -7.06 -5.87 -5.32
N ILE A 228 -7.00 -4.59 -4.96
CA ILE A 228 -7.02 -4.10 -3.58
C ILE A 228 -7.98 -2.92 -3.42
N HIS A 229 -8.06 -2.39 -2.21
CA HIS A 229 -8.95 -1.31 -1.79
C HIS A 229 -10.43 -1.65 -2.00
N MET A 230 -10.76 -2.94 -1.86
CA MET A 230 -12.10 -3.47 -2.14
C MET A 230 -13.07 -3.19 -0.99
N CYS A 231 -14.28 -2.78 -1.34
CA CYS A 231 -15.38 -2.63 -0.38
C CYS A 231 -16.15 -3.95 -0.18
N HIS A 232 -17.25 -3.89 0.58
CA HIS A 232 -18.07 -5.04 0.96
C HIS A 232 -19.18 -5.41 -0.06
N ASP A 233 -19.23 -4.77 -1.22
CA ASP A 233 -20.26 -5.02 -2.24
C ASP A 233 -20.22 -6.48 -2.75
N LEU A 234 -19.01 -7.05 -2.85
CA LEU A 234 -18.77 -8.43 -3.28
C LEU A 234 -17.83 -9.15 -2.31
N SER A 235 -18.15 -10.41 -2.02
CA SER A 235 -17.24 -11.29 -1.29
C SER A 235 -16.03 -11.70 -2.14
N HIS A 236 -14.98 -12.21 -1.51
CA HIS A 236 -13.79 -12.73 -2.18
C HIS A 236 -14.15 -13.79 -3.22
N ARG A 237 -15.05 -14.73 -2.87
CA ARG A 237 -15.53 -15.76 -3.81
C ARG A 237 -16.26 -15.15 -5.00
N GLN A 238 -17.14 -14.16 -4.77
CA GLN A 238 -17.87 -13.52 -5.86
C GLN A 238 -16.95 -12.75 -6.81
N TRP A 239 -15.86 -12.15 -6.31
CA TRP A 239 -14.82 -11.56 -7.14
C TRP A 239 -14.13 -12.61 -8.00
N LEU A 240 -13.70 -13.74 -7.42
CA LEU A 240 -13.07 -14.84 -8.18
C LEU A 240 -13.96 -15.38 -9.32
N GLU A 241 -15.27 -15.42 -9.12
CA GLU A 241 -16.22 -15.88 -10.15
C GLU A 241 -16.37 -14.90 -11.32
N ARG A 242 -15.99 -13.61 -11.14
CA ARG A 242 -16.17 -12.53 -12.14
C ARG A 242 -14.91 -12.12 -12.85
N LEU A 243 -13.77 -12.34 -12.23
CA LEU A 243 -12.49 -11.86 -12.75
C LEU A 243 -11.93 -12.80 -13.81
N PRO A 244 -11.29 -12.29 -14.86
CA PRO A 244 -10.64 -13.10 -15.87
C PRO A 244 -9.37 -13.77 -15.31
N SER A 245 -8.89 -14.78 -16.01
CA SER A 245 -7.61 -15.43 -15.69
C SER A 245 -6.47 -14.40 -15.59
N GLY A 246 -5.61 -14.54 -14.59
CA GLY A 246 -4.49 -13.63 -14.32
C GLY A 246 -4.86 -12.42 -13.48
N VAL A 247 -6.12 -12.26 -13.09
CA VAL A 247 -6.59 -11.21 -12.16
C VAL A 247 -7.27 -11.87 -10.97
N GLU A 248 -6.81 -11.54 -9.76
CA GLU A 248 -7.33 -12.10 -8.52
C GLU A 248 -7.65 -10.99 -7.50
N PRO A 249 -8.68 -11.15 -6.66
CA PRO A 249 -8.84 -10.30 -5.50
C PRO A 249 -7.75 -10.65 -4.48
N ALA A 250 -6.99 -9.68 -3.99
CA ALA A 250 -6.07 -9.93 -2.88
C ALA A 250 -6.85 -10.19 -1.58
N TYR A 251 -6.18 -10.70 -0.57
CA TYR A 251 -6.68 -10.85 0.79
C TYR A 251 -5.55 -10.60 1.79
N ASP A 252 -5.91 -10.25 3.01
CA ASP A 252 -4.96 -9.92 4.06
C ASP A 252 -4.07 -11.13 4.39
N GLY A 253 -2.77 -10.93 4.41
CA GLY A 253 -1.76 -11.97 4.62
C GLY A 253 -1.28 -12.69 3.37
N LEU A 254 -1.91 -12.51 2.21
CA LEU A 254 -1.40 -13.08 0.96
C LEU A 254 0.04 -12.62 0.71
N GLU A 255 0.94 -13.57 0.46
CA GLU A 255 2.32 -13.31 0.06
C GLU A 255 2.54 -13.74 -1.39
N VAL A 256 3.12 -12.87 -2.19
CA VAL A 256 3.37 -13.09 -3.61
C VAL A 256 4.86 -12.98 -3.88
N GLU A 257 5.41 -13.96 -4.59
CA GLU A 257 6.73 -13.83 -5.21
C GLU A 257 6.59 -13.14 -6.57
N VAL A 258 7.39 -12.07 -6.72
CA VAL A 258 7.43 -11.24 -7.93
C VAL A 258 8.57 -11.68 -8.81
#